data_3247c3a7436a663b6b538b8a1c23661a
#
_entry.id   3247c3a7436a663b6b538b8a1c23661a
#
_cell.length_a   1.000
_cell.length_b   1.000
_cell.length_c   1.000
_cell.angle_alpha   90.00
_cell.angle_beta   90.00
_cell.angle_gamma   90.00
#
_symmetry.space_group_name_H-M   'P 1'
#
loop_
_entity.id
_entity.type
_entity.pdbx_description
1 polymer ?
#
loop_
_entity_poly.entity_id
_entity_poly.type
_entity_poly.pdbx_seq_one_letter_code
_entity_poly.pdbx_strand_id
1 'polypeptide(L)'
;MDEKEFAKICKALGDENRVKILKMLTAGELCACRILEEFSITQSTLSHHMKILSDCNLVSVRKDGKWSYYSINCKTFSEFKNVISEISCEKNTKSECSCK
;
A
#
# COMPACT_ATOMS: atom_id res chain seq x y z
N MET A 1 4.22 -1.64 -15.06
CA MET A 1 5.06 -1.56 -13.83
C MET A 1 6.21 -2.50 -14.00
N ASP A 2 7.43 -2.02 -13.82
CA ASP A 2 8.59 -2.87 -13.96
C ASP A 2 8.97 -3.48 -12.61
N GLU A 3 9.96 -4.34 -12.62
CA GLU A 3 10.35 -5.05 -11.40
C GLU A 3 10.86 -4.13 -10.31
N LYS A 4 11.49 -3.02 -10.71
CA LYS A 4 12.03 -2.08 -9.75
C LYS A 4 10.89 -1.36 -9.03
N GLU A 5 9.88 -0.94 -9.76
CA GLU A 5 8.72 -0.29 -9.18
C GLU A 5 7.95 -1.25 -8.29
N PHE A 6 7.79 -2.48 -8.75
CA PHE A 6 7.10 -3.49 -7.99
C PHE A 6 7.82 -3.77 -6.67
N ALA A 7 9.14 -3.90 -6.70
CA ALA A 7 9.93 -4.16 -5.50
C ALA A 7 9.84 -3.00 -4.52
N LYS A 8 9.74 -1.78 -5.03
CA LYS A 8 9.62 -0.61 -4.17
C LYS A 8 8.31 -0.65 -3.39
N ILE A 9 7.22 -1.06 -4.04
CA ILE A 9 5.94 -1.21 -3.37
C ILE A 9 6.01 -2.34 -2.34
N CYS A 10 6.66 -3.44 -2.68
CA CYS A 10 6.81 -4.55 -1.74
C CYS A 10 7.54 -4.11 -0.49
N LYS A 11 8.56 -3.26 -0.64
CA LYS A 11 9.28 -2.75 0.50
C LYS A 11 8.38 -1.86 1.34
N ALA A 12 7.57 -1.03 0.71
CA ALA A 12 6.65 -0.16 1.43
C ALA A 12 5.65 -0.98 2.22
N LEU A 13 5.23 -2.11 1.70
CA LEU A 13 4.26 -2.98 2.35
C LEU A 13 4.91 -3.96 3.33
N GLY A 14 6.19 -3.88 3.53
CA GLY A 14 6.89 -4.76 4.45
C GLY A 14 6.81 -4.34 5.92
N ASP A 15 5.84 -3.50 6.27
CA ASP A 15 5.66 -3.04 7.64
C ASP A 15 4.19 -3.21 8.01
N GLU A 16 3.89 -3.80 9.15
CA GLU A 16 2.52 -4.10 9.49
C GLU A 16 1.65 -2.86 9.67
N ASN A 17 2.22 -1.77 10.14
CA ASN A 17 1.44 -0.53 10.26
C ASN A 17 1.06 0.00 8.89
N ARG A 18 1.94 -0.09 7.93
CA ARG A 18 1.62 0.37 6.57
C ARG A 18 0.56 -0.50 5.90
N VAL A 19 0.60 -1.81 6.14
CA VAL A 19 -0.45 -2.68 5.64
C VAL A 19 -1.79 -2.32 6.27
N LYS A 20 -1.79 -2.06 7.57
CA LYS A 20 -3.01 -1.69 8.27
C LYS A 20 -3.57 -0.37 7.74
N ILE A 21 -2.71 0.59 7.48
CA ILE A 21 -3.13 1.87 6.90
C ILE A 21 -3.80 1.65 5.55
N LEU A 22 -3.19 0.83 4.71
CA LEU A 22 -3.74 0.56 3.40
C LEU A 22 -5.11 -0.10 3.51
N LYS A 23 -5.28 -1.02 4.44
CA LYS A 23 -6.57 -1.64 4.65
C LYS A 23 -7.62 -0.63 5.11
N MET A 24 -7.24 0.31 5.94
CA MET A 24 -8.15 1.35 6.37
C MET A 24 -8.61 2.21 5.20
N LEU A 25 -7.72 2.47 4.25
CA LEU A 25 -8.05 3.32 3.10
C LEU A 25 -8.93 2.62 2.07
N THR A 26 -9.18 1.33 2.25
CA THR A 26 -10.05 0.59 1.35
C THR A 26 -11.46 1.19 1.35
N ALA A 27 -11.89 1.75 2.46
CA ALA A 27 -13.23 2.32 2.57
C ALA A 27 -13.33 3.71 1.97
N GLY A 28 -12.23 4.31 1.59
CA GLY A 28 -12.25 5.65 0.98
C GLY A 28 -11.20 6.55 1.60
N GLU A 29 -11.21 7.81 1.17
CA GLU A 29 -10.24 8.79 1.62
C GLU A 29 -10.38 9.06 3.11
N LEU A 30 -9.25 9.17 3.81
CA LEU A 30 -9.25 9.49 5.23
C LEU A 30 -8.23 10.59 5.51
N CYS A 31 -8.53 11.45 6.49
CA CYS A 31 -7.57 12.45 6.90
C CYS A 31 -6.54 11.80 7.83
N ALA A 32 -5.37 12.41 7.89
CA ALA A 32 -4.28 11.90 8.71
C ALA A 32 -4.72 11.73 10.16
N CYS A 33 -5.52 12.64 10.69
CA CYS A 33 -5.93 12.57 12.08
C CYS A 33 -6.80 11.35 12.35
N ARG A 34 -7.63 10.98 11.37
CA ARG A 34 -8.49 9.83 11.53
C ARG A 34 -7.65 8.54 11.50
N ILE A 35 -6.65 8.51 10.64
CA ILE A 35 -5.76 7.37 10.58
C ILE A 35 -5.01 7.22 11.90
N LEU A 36 -4.51 8.35 12.41
CA LEU A 36 -3.70 8.34 13.62
C LEU A 36 -4.46 7.79 14.83
N GLU A 37 -5.77 7.98 14.86
CA GLU A 37 -6.59 7.48 15.96
C GLU A 37 -6.50 5.97 16.14
N GLU A 38 -6.17 5.24 15.09
CA GLU A 38 -6.13 3.78 15.15
C GLU A 38 -4.77 3.22 15.54
N PHE A 39 -3.80 4.08 15.83
CA PHE A 39 -2.46 3.63 16.15
C PHE A 39 -1.92 4.28 17.42
N SER A 40 -0.97 3.63 18.05
CA SER A 40 -0.31 4.20 19.21
C SER A 40 1.05 4.72 18.77
N ILE A 41 1.07 5.59 17.80
CA ILE A 41 2.32 6.16 17.27
C ILE A 41 2.19 7.66 17.23
N THR A 42 3.31 8.34 17.07
CA THR A 42 3.30 9.80 17.00
C THR A 42 2.88 10.24 15.61
N GLN A 43 2.51 11.50 15.50
CA GLN A 43 2.16 12.08 14.22
C GLN A 43 3.34 12.04 13.27
N SER A 44 4.56 12.24 13.76
CA SER A 44 5.72 12.21 12.87
C SER A 44 6.00 10.79 12.37
N THR A 45 5.73 9.76 13.17
CA THR A 45 5.89 8.39 12.72
C THR A 45 4.86 8.09 11.64
N LEU A 46 3.61 8.54 11.83
CA LEU A 46 2.59 8.36 10.81
C LEU A 46 2.98 9.06 9.51
N SER A 47 3.48 10.30 9.62
CA SER A 47 3.89 11.05 8.43
C SER A 47 4.99 10.31 7.68
N HIS A 48 5.90 9.65 8.39
CA HIS A 48 6.96 8.87 7.77
C HIS A 48 6.36 7.69 7.00
N HIS A 49 5.42 6.97 7.60
CA HIS A 49 4.76 5.86 6.92
C HIS A 49 4.01 6.34 5.67
N MET A 50 3.32 7.47 5.78
CA MET A 50 2.55 7.98 4.64
C MET A 50 3.48 8.46 3.53
N LYS A 51 4.64 9.00 3.89
CA LYS A 51 5.59 9.41 2.88
C LYS A 51 6.12 8.21 2.10
N ILE A 52 6.41 7.11 2.78
CA ILE A 52 6.89 5.91 2.12
C ILE A 52 5.82 5.39 1.16
N LEU A 53 4.56 5.36 1.60
CA LEU A 53 3.46 4.88 0.76
C LEU A 53 3.20 5.80 -0.44
N SER A 54 3.36 7.11 -0.26
CA SER A 54 3.14 8.02 -1.38
C SER A 54 4.34 8.09 -2.31
N ASP A 55 5.55 7.86 -1.82
CA ASP A 55 6.75 7.88 -2.68
C ASP A 55 6.73 6.72 -3.68
N CYS A 56 6.07 5.61 -3.37
CA CYS A 56 5.95 4.52 -4.33
C CYS A 56 4.63 4.60 -5.09
N ASN A 57 3.93 5.71 -4.98
CA ASN A 57 2.67 5.99 -5.67
C ASN A 57 1.51 5.05 -5.30
N LEU A 58 1.60 4.37 -4.19
CA LEU A 58 0.54 3.47 -3.78
C LEU A 58 -0.62 4.26 -3.16
N VAL A 59 -0.29 5.39 -2.56
CA VAL A 59 -1.25 6.25 -1.90
C VAL A 59 -1.11 7.66 -2.45
N SER A 60 -2.23 8.34 -2.64
CA SER A 60 -2.25 9.74 -3.07
C SER A 60 -2.57 10.63 -1.89
N VAL A 61 -2.01 11.82 -1.87
CA VAL A 61 -2.27 12.77 -0.80
C VAL A 61 -2.93 14.02 -1.39
N ARG A 62 -3.95 14.50 -0.73
CA ARG A 62 -4.62 15.74 -1.11
C ARG A 62 -4.54 16.68 0.08
N LYS A 63 -4.03 17.87 -0.15
CA LYS A 63 -3.93 18.86 0.92
C LYS A 63 -5.08 19.83 0.86
N ASP A 64 -5.66 20.15 2.03
CA ASP A 64 -6.72 21.11 2.09
C ASP A 64 -6.45 21.95 3.32
N GLY A 65 -5.83 23.11 3.14
CA GLY A 65 -5.37 23.95 4.23
C GLY A 65 -4.28 23.21 4.99
N LYS A 66 -4.47 23.04 6.28
CA LYS A 66 -3.49 22.34 7.08
C LYS A 66 -3.82 20.85 7.21
N TRP A 67 -4.86 20.38 6.54
CA TRP A 67 -5.25 18.99 6.64
C TRP A 67 -4.70 18.19 5.46
N SER A 68 -4.28 16.96 5.74
CA SER A 68 -3.84 16.04 4.68
C SER A 68 -4.82 14.90 4.61
N TYR A 69 -5.25 14.57 3.40
CA TYR A 69 -6.17 13.48 3.16
C TYR A 69 -5.50 12.46 2.26
N TYR A 70 -5.62 11.20 2.61
CA TYR A 70 -4.94 10.13 1.89
C TYR A 70 -5.95 9.17 1.27
N SER A 71 -5.64 8.66 0.09
CA SER A 71 -6.48 7.67 -0.57
C SER A 71 -5.60 6.70 -1.34
N ILE A 72 -6.11 5.51 -1.63
CA ILE A 72 -5.36 4.55 -2.43
C ILE A 72 -5.31 5.05 -3.86
N ASN A 73 -4.14 4.99 -4.47
CA ASN A 73 -4.01 5.28 -5.89
C ASN A 73 -4.43 4.02 -6.61
N CYS A 74 -5.68 3.97 -7.04
CA CYS A 74 -6.25 2.78 -7.61
C CYS A 74 -5.53 2.28 -8.85
N LYS A 75 -5.03 3.18 -9.66
CA LYS A 75 -4.30 2.78 -10.86
C LYS A 75 -3.04 2.03 -10.50
N THR A 76 -2.23 2.57 -9.60
CA THR A 76 -1.00 1.93 -9.19
C THR A 76 -1.28 0.62 -8.47
N PHE A 77 -2.30 0.60 -7.62
CA PHE A 77 -2.63 -0.60 -6.88
C PHE A 77 -3.11 -1.71 -7.82
N SER A 78 -3.85 -1.36 -8.85
CA SER A 78 -4.30 -2.30 -9.85
C SER A 78 -3.12 -2.89 -10.62
N GLU A 79 -2.15 -2.06 -10.99
CA GLU A 79 -0.95 -2.52 -11.67
C GLU A 79 -0.14 -3.46 -10.78
N PHE A 80 -0.08 -3.14 -9.49
CA PHE A 80 0.64 -3.97 -8.53
C PHE A 80 -0.01 -5.34 -8.44
N LYS A 81 -1.33 -5.39 -8.34
CA LYS A 81 -2.06 -6.67 -8.29
C LYS A 81 -1.86 -7.48 -9.56
N ASN A 82 -1.77 -6.80 -10.70
CA ASN A 82 -1.57 -7.50 -11.97
C ASN A 82 -0.21 -8.18 -12.01
N VAL A 83 0.82 -7.55 -11.48
CA VAL A 83 2.14 -8.17 -11.43
C VAL A 83 2.10 -9.41 -10.54
N ILE A 84 1.42 -9.32 -9.42
CA ILE A 84 1.28 -10.48 -8.54
C ILE A 84 0.56 -11.60 -9.28
N SER A 85 -0.46 -11.28 -10.06
CA SER A 85 -1.20 -12.24 -10.82
C SER A 85 -0.35 -12.94 -11.84
N GLU A 86 0.65 -12.28 -12.37
CA GLU A 86 1.56 -12.88 -13.35
C GLU A 86 2.47 -13.91 -12.69
N ILE A 87 2.71 -13.78 -11.40
CA ILE A 87 3.55 -14.71 -10.67
C ILE A 87 2.61 -15.72 -10.05
N SER A 88 2.40 -16.80 -10.70
CA SER A 88 1.45 -17.78 -10.22
C SER A 88 1.93 -19.19 -10.45
N CYS A 89 1.33 -20.10 -9.75
CA CYS A 89 1.64 -21.49 -9.95
C CYS A 89 0.92 -21.96 -11.16
N GLU A 90 1.57 -22.88 -11.86
CA GLU A 90 0.95 -23.40 -13.01
C GLU A 90 -0.19 -24.28 -12.64
N LYS A 91 -1.39 -23.98 -13.05
CA LYS A 91 -2.44 -24.65 -12.57
C LYS A 91 -2.64 -25.97 -13.01
N ASN A 92 -2.30 -26.34 -14.14
CA ASN A 92 -2.57 -27.65 -14.55
C ASN A 92 -1.58 -28.62 -14.16
N THR A 93 -0.60 -28.29 -13.40
CA THR A 93 0.34 -29.23 -13.11
C THR A 93 -0.01 -29.90 -11.95
N LYS A 94 -0.90 -30.28 -11.70
CA LYS A 94 -1.15 -30.96 -10.65
C LYS A 94 -0.36 -30.85 -9.57
N SER A 95 -0.51 -30.87 -8.89
CA SER A 95 -0.02 -30.88 -7.68
C SER A 95 1.29 -30.73 -7.42
N GLU A 96 2.03 -30.92 -8.21
CA GLU A 96 3.29 -30.82 -7.91
C GLU A 96 3.76 -29.50 -7.74
N CYS A 97 3.05 -28.58 -7.78
CA CYS A 97 3.54 -27.28 -7.58
C CYS A 97 4.21 -27.22 -6.31
N SER A 98 5.42 -27.02 -6.33
CA SER A 98 6.08 -27.03 -5.14
C SER A 98 6.28 -25.70 -4.68
N CYS A 99 5.49 -24.86 -4.87
CA CYS A 99 5.67 -23.59 -4.37
C CYS A 99 5.44 -23.65 -2.96
N LYS A 100 6.20 -24.11 -2.22
CA LYS A 100 6.02 -24.09 -0.87
C LYS A 100 7.02 -23.53 -0.29
#